data_6c8c50c340282952ed582c53850ee778
#
_entry.id   6c8c50c340282952ed582c53850ee778
#
_cell.length_a   1.000
_cell.length_b   1.000
_cell.length_c   1.000
_cell.angle_alpha   90.00
_cell.angle_beta   90.00
_cell.angle_gamma   90.00
#
_symmetry.space_group_name_H-M   'P 1'
#
loop_
_entity.id
_entity.type
_entity.pdbx_description
1 polymer ?
#
loop_
_entity_poly.entity_id
_entity_poly.type
_entity_poly.pdbx_seq_one_letter_code
_entity_poly.pdbx_strand_id
1 'polypeptide(L)'
;MSKVCCSFIIGLKVGCDDAVNWIQIKTELLPRFPPDARYLIGVSGGRDSVSLLHWLISLGYKKLIVCHLNHQLRGRSSDADARFVQKLVATSNEKIIGQALRLPGQQKGKRSASPTTKMSHIDFELGRANFRSLAKKKKTSIETAAREARYSFFAEAAKRHRCHTIFLAHHADDLVETFLFNLIRGAGLTGLAGMRKVSTRRIDGVDLITVRPLLSVWRSDIDKYVHEYHLRFREDATNKTLAATRNRIRNCIIPYLEKILGRNIRQNIWRTAMIAADEEKWIDNEAPDFTNAHLSVPGLRALPVALQRRAILKWLRTQNVSDVGFEVIERVRSLADRETPIAKVNLPRDRHARRRAGKIFVE
;
A
#
# COMPACT_ATOMS: atom_id res chain seq x y z
N MET A 1 3.74 -4.64 43.87
CA MET A 1 3.29 -3.25 43.73
C MET A 1 2.60 -3.10 42.38
N SER A 2 1.35 -2.79 42.45
CA SER A 2 0.46 -2.13 41.51
C SER A 2 0.23 -2.78 40.11
N LYS A 3 -0.72 -3.73 40.06
CA LYS A 3 -1.51 -4.02 38.87
C LYS A 3 -2.52 -2.88 38.69
N VAL A 4 -2.21 -1.89 37.86
CA VAL A 4 -3.18 -0.87 37.47
C VAL A 4 -4.02 -1.41 36.32
N CYS A 5 -5.28 -1.54 36.63
CA CYS A 5 -6.44 -1.88 35.83
C CYS A 5 -6.49 -1.13 34.49
N CYS A 6 -6.30 -1.82 33.37
CA CYS A 6 -6.77 -1.39 32.04
C CYS A 6 -8.14 -1.96 31.76
N SER A 7 -9.13 -1.53 32.54
CA SER A 7 -10.54 -1.85 32.27
C SER A 7 -11.26 -0.56 31.97
N PHE A 8 -11.36 -0.20 30.70
CA PHE A 8 -12.45 0.60 30.11
C PHE A 8 -12.04 1.08 28.70
N ILE A 9 -11.88 0.15 27.77
CA ILE A 9 -12.00 0.44 26.32
C ILE A 9 -12.75 -0.74 25.71
N ILE A 10 -14.01 -0.50 25.41
CA ILE A 10 -14.91 -1.26 24.51
C ILE A 10 -14.37 -2.65 24.11
N GLY A 11 -14.69 -3.70 24.90
CA GLY A 11 -14.85 -5.07 24.43
C GLY A 11 -13.70 -5.81 23.72
N LEU A 12 -12.45 -5.33 23.77
CA LEU A 12 -11.29 -6.02 23.21
C LEU A 12 -10.73 -7.02 24.25
N LYS A 13 -11.24 -8.23 24.26
CA LYS A 13 -10.56 -9.39 24.87
C LYS A 13 -9.51 -9.89 23.87
N VAL A 14 -8.34 -9.25 23.83
CA VAL A 14 -7.18 -9.69 23.04
C VAL A 14 -6.16 -10.25 24.03
N GLY A 15 -5.57 -11.43 23.74
CA GLY A 15 -4.48 -12.01 24.53
C GLY A 15 -3.32 -11.02 24.67
N CYS A 16 -2.55 -11.05 25.77
CA CYS A 16 -1.60 -9.98 26.15
C CYS A 16 -0.60 -9.57 25.05
N ASP A 17 -0.14 -10.48 24.20
CA ASP A 17 0.85 -10.18 23.14
C ASP A 17 0.20 -9.62 21.86
N ASP A 18 -1.03 -10.07 21.54
CA ASP A 18 -1.78 -9.61 20.36
C ASP A 18 -2.39 -8.20 20.58
N ALA A 19 -2.74 -7.85 21.83
CA ALA A 19 -3.29 -6.54 22.19
C ALA A 19 -2.31 -5.38 21.92
N VAL A 20 -1.03 -5.61 22.11
CA VAL A 20 0.02 -4.58 21.94
C VAL A 20 0.08 -4.09 20.50
N ASN A 21 -0.05 -4.96 19.51
CA ASN A 21 0.08 -4.62 18.08
C ASN A 21 -1.08 -3.73 17.58
N TRP A 22 -2.34 -4.09 17.89
CA TRP A 22 -3.52 -3.30 17.51
C TRP A 22 -3.60 -1.95 18.21
N ILE A 23 -3.18 -1.89 19.50
CA ILE A 23 -3.10 -0.65 20.27
C ILE A 23 -2.03 0.28 19.68
N GLN A 24 -0.86 -0.24 19.38
CA GLN A 24 0.22 0.55 18.78
C GLN A 24 -0.21 1.13 17.44
N ILE A 25 -0.83 0.33 16.57
CA ILE A 25 -1.32 0.80 15.26
C ILE A 25 -2.35 1.91 15.44
N LYS A 26 -3.30 1.75 16.38
CA LYS A 26 -4.29 2.78 16.71
C LYS A 26 -3.62 4.07 17.13
N THR A 27 -2.63 4.00 18.03
CA THR A 27 -1.90 5.18 18.53
C THR A 27 -1.13 5.92 17.43
N GLU A 28 -0.56 5.18 16.46
CA GLU A 28 0.12 5.77 15.32
C GLU A 28 -0.85 6.35 14.26
N LEU A 29 -2.02 5.71 14.09
CA LEU A 29 -2.97 6.02 13.02
C LEU A 29 -3.82 7.25 13.32
N LEU A 30 -4.44 7.30 14.50
CA LEU A 30 -5.45 8.31 14.84
C LEU A 30 -4.96 9.76 14.78
N PRO A 31 -3.73 10.10 15.26
CA PRO A 31 -3.24 11.47 15.18
C PRO A 31 -2.98 11.94 13.74
N ARG A 32 -2.64 11.02 12.84
CA ARG A 32 -2.30 11.35 11.44
C ARG A 32 -3.50 11.29 10.51
N PHE A 33 -4.47 10.46 10.84
CA PHE A 33 -5.66 10.19 10.02
C PHE A 33 -6.88 10.17 10.96
N PRO A 34 -7.40 11.32 11.39
CA PRO A 34 -8.48 11.39 12.38
C PRO A 34 -9.80 10.81 11.83
N PRO A 35 -10.60 10.11 12.66
CA PRO A 35 -11.82 9.40 12.23
C PRO A 35 -12.91 10.29 11.63
N ASP A 36 -12.92 11.57 11.95
CA ASP A 36 -13.93 12.52 11.46
C ASP A 36 -13.69 12.98 10.02
N ALA A 37 -12.51 12.75 9.46
CA ALA A 37 -12.22 13.04 8.08
C ALA A 37 -12.77 11.95 7.14
N ARG A 38 -12.83 12.27 5.85
CA ARG A 38 -13.30 11.36 4.80
C ARG A 38 -12.12 10.57 4.23
N TYR A 39 -12.30 9.24 4.04
CA TYR A 39 -11.27 8.37 3.49
C TYR A 39 -11.85 7.37 2.51
N LEU A 40 -11.07 7.03 1.49
CA LEU A 40 -11.31 5.85 0.68
C LEU A 40 -10.79 4.60 1.40
N ILE A 41 -11.43 3.46 1.16
CA ILE A 41 -10.92 2.15 1.59
C ILE A 41 -11.10 1.14 0.46
N GLY A 42 -10.01 0.44 0.09
CA GLY A 42 -10.06 -0.63 -0.89
C GLY A 42 -10.54 -1.94 -0.27
N VAL A 43 -11.73 -2.42 -0.67
CA VAL A 43 -12.33 -3.65 -0.14
C VAL A 43 -12.57 -4.65 -1.27
N SER A 44 -11.81 -5.74 -1.25
CA SER A 44 -11.97 -6.85 -2.22
C SER A 44 -13.10 -7.83 -1.84
N GLY A 45 -13.54 -7.82 -0.61
CA GLY A 45 -14.43 -8.82 -0.01
C GLY A 45 -13.66 -9.98 0.65
N GLY A 46 -12.35 -10.04 0.48
CA GLY A 46 -11.49 -11.01 1.16
C GLY A 46 -11.24 -10.65 2.62
N ARG A 47 -10.77 -11.65 3.39
CA ARG A 47 -10.52 -11.61 4.83
C ARG A 47 -9.85 -10.31 5.31
N ASP A 48 -8.69 -9.99 4.75
CA ASP A 48 -7.86 -8.87 5.19
C ASP A 48 -8.57 -7.52 5.00
N SER A 49 -9.26 -7.34 3.88
CA SER A 49 -9.97 -6.09 3.57
C SER A 49 -11.24 -5.92 4.38
N VAL A 50 -11.93 -7.02 4.71
CA VAL A 50 -13.10 -6.99 5.60
C VAL A 50 -12.69 -6.70 7.03
N SER A 51 -11.57 -7.27 7.49
CA SER A 51 -11.00 -6.99 8.82
C SER A 51 -10.61 -5.53 8.96
N LEU A 52 -9.93 -4.96 7.95
CA LEU A 52 -9.57 -3.54 7.97
C LEU A 52 -10.81 -2.64 8.03
N LEU A 53 -11.84 -2.91 7.22
CA LEU A 53 -13.08 -2.13 7.23
C LEU A 53 -13.74 -2.19 8.61
N HIS A 54 -13.91 -3.41 9.17
CA HIS A 54 -14.51 -3.60 10.48
C HIS A 54 -13.72 -2.88 11.58
N TRP A 55 -12.39 -2.99 11.56
CA TRP A 55 -11.51 -2.35 12.53
C TRP A 55 -11.58 -0.82 12.46
N LEU A 56 -11.54 -0.22 11.26
CA LEU A 56 -11.69 1.23 11.11
C LEU A 56 -13.04 1.72 11.63
N ILE A 57 -14.13 1.00 11.35
CA ILE A 57 -15.46 1.33 11.90
C ILE A 57 -15.44 1.28 13.43
N SER A 58 -14.80 0.26 14.03
CA SER A 58 -14.68 0.13 15.48
C SER A 58 -13.87 1.26 16.12
N LEU A 59 -12.94 1.87 15.37
CA LEU A 59 -12.19 3.06 15.78
C LEU A 59 -12.97 4.38 15.61
N GLY A 60 -14.20 4.33 15.12
CA GLY A 60 -15.06 5.50 14.97
C GLY A 60 -15.01 6.17 13.58
N TYR A 61 -14.37 5.57 12.57
CA TYR A 61 -14.41 6.09 11.21
C TYR A 61 -15.81 5.95 10.62
N LYS A 62 -16.48 7.08 10.36
CA LYS A 62 -17.88 7.14 9.93
C LYS A 62 -18.07 7.68 8.51
N LYS A 63 -17.01 8.21 7.88
CA LYS A 63 -17.04 8.83 6.56
C LYS A 63 -16.14 8.07 5.59
N LEU A 64 -16.35 6.75 5.50
CA LEU A 64 -15.59 5.88 4.62
C LEU A 64 -16.29 5.73 3.27
N ILE A 65 -15.50 5.71 2.19
CA ILE A 65 -15.94 5.38 0.84
C ILE A 65 -15.32 4.03 0.49
N VAL A 66 -16.14 2.99 0.48
CA VAL A 66 -15.71 1.62 0.17
C VAL A 66 -15.56 1.49 -1.34
N CYS A 67 -14.33 1.34 -1.82
CA CYS A 67 -13.96 1.15 -3.21
C CYS A 67 -13.79 -0.34 -3.51
N HIS A 68 -14.67 -0.90 -4.33
CA HIS A 68 -14.57 -2.28 -4.82
C HIS A 68 -14.37 -2.29 -6.33
N LEU A 69 -13.31 -2.97 -6.81
CA LEU A 69 -13.05 -3.15 -8.22
C LEU A 69 -13.40 -4.58 -8.64
N ASN A 70 -14.45 -4.73 -9.46
CA ASN A 70 -14.83 -6.00 -10.06
C ASN A 70 -13.89 -6.31 -11.25
N HIS A 71 -13.14 -7.38 -11.12
CA HIS A 71 -12.06 -7.77 -12.05
C HIS A 71 -12.54 -8.38 -13.35
N GLN A 72 -13.81 -8.76 -13.44
CA GLN A 72 -14.43 -9.46 -14.59
C GLN A 72 -13.66 -10.70 -15.09
N LEU A 73 -12.80 -11.29 -14.23
CA LEU A 73 -12.01 -12.48 -14.59
C LEU A 73 -12.79 -13.79 -14.49
N ARG A 74 -13.89 -13.80 -13.69
CA ARG A 74 -14.63 -15.01 -13.32
C ARG A 74 -16.15 -14.90 -13.57
N GLY A 75 -16.59 -13.98 -14.41
CA GLY A 75 -18.00 -13.81 -14.75
C GLY A 75 -18.88 -13.68 -13.48
N ARG A 76 -19.86 -14.57 -13.32
CA ARG A 76 -20.85 -14.53 -12.20
C ARG A 76 -20.24 -14.51 -10.80
N SER A 77 -19.03 -15.06 -10.58
CA SER A 77 -18.36 -15.05 -9.27
C SER A 77 -17.87 -13.65 -8.90
N SER A 78 -17.35 -12.89 -9.85
CA SER A 78 -16.89 -11.50 -9.62
C SER A 78 -18.07 -10.57 -9.28
N ASP A 79 -19.26 -10.82 -9.85
CA ASP A 79 -20.47 -10.05 -9.51
C ASP A 79 -21.00 -10.43 -8.12
N ALA A 80 -20.83 -11.71 -7.72
CA ALA A 80 -21.18 -12.13 -6.36
C ALA A 80 -20.29 -11.48 -5.30
N ASP A 81 -19.00 -11.24 -5.61
CA ASP A 81 -18.08 -10.50 -4.73
C ASP A 81 -18.53 -9.05 -4.56
N ALA A 82 -18.91 -8.38 -5.65
CA ALA A 82 -19.43 -7.00 -5.61
C ALA A 82 -20.72 -6.91 -4.77
N ARG A 83 -21.68 -7.82 -4.98
CA ARG A 83 -22.91 -7.89 -4.16
C ARG A 83 -22.64 -8.15 -2.69
N PHE A 84 -21.65 -9.00 -2.39
CA PHE A 84 -21.25 -9.27 -1.01
C PHE A 84 -20.72 -8.00 -0.33
N VAL A 85 -19.80 -7.27 -0.98
CA VAL A 85 -19.24 -6.03 -0.41
C VAL A 85 -20.33 -4.95 -0.27
N GLN A 86 -21.22 -4.82 -1.25
CA GLN A 86 -22.35 -3.89 -1.16
C GLN A 86 -23.26 -4.21 0.04
N LYS A 87 -23.59 -5.50 0.26
CA LYS A 87 -24.36 -5.94 1.43
C LYS A 87 -23.62 -5.68 2.73
N LEU A 88 -22.30 -5.87 2.76
CA LEU A 88 -21.48 -5.59 3.93
C LEU A 88 -21.55 -4.10 4.33
N VAL A 89 -21.48 -3.19 3.33
CA VAL A 89 -21.62 -1.75 3.56
C VAL A 89 -23.01 -1.40 4.10
N ALA A 90 -24.09 -1.96 3.51
CA ALA A 90 -25.45 -1.73 3.99
C ALA A 90 -25.62 -2.15 5.45
N THR A 91 -25.19 -3.36 5.80
CA THR A 91 -25.25 -3.88 7.19
C THR A 91 -24.39 -3.04 8.15
N SER A 92 -23.25 -2.52 7.71
CA SER A 92 -22.40 -1.64 8.53
C SER A 92 -23.10 -0.29 8.81
N ASN A 93 -23.78 0.27 7.83
CA ASN A 93 -24.56 1.49 7.99
C ASN A 93 -25.73 1.30 8.98
N GLU A 94 -26.45 0.17 8.92
CA GLU A 94 -27.52 -0.16 9.87
C GLU A 94 -27.00 -0.21 11.32
N LYS A 95 -25.82 -0.83 11.54
CA LYS A 95 -25.18 -0.89 12.86
C LYS A 95 -24.77 0.49 13.38
N ILE A 96 -24.17 1.33 12.52
CA ILE A 96 -23.76 2.69 12.88
C ILE A 96 -25.00 3.52 13.28
N ILE A 97 -26.08 3.44 12.51
CA ILE A 97 -27.34 4.11 12.80
C ILE A 97 -27.94 3.59 14.10
N GLY A 98 -27.97 2.25 14.30
CA GLY A 98 -28.51 1.62 15.51
C GLY A 98 -27.73 2.00 16.78
N GLN A 99 -26.42 2.19 16.69
CA GLN A 99 -25.61 2.69 17.81
C GLN A 99 -25.88 4.18 18.10
N ALA A 100 -26.03 5.00 17.09
CA ALA A 100 -26.35 6.44 17.26
C ALA A 100 -27.73 6.64 17.94
N LEU A 101 -28.69 5.75 17.69
CA LEU A 101 -30.03 5.79 18.31
C LEU A 101 -30.06 5.26 19.75
N ARG A 102 -28.99 4.58 20.21
CA ARG A 102 -28.90 3.96 21.56
C ARG A 102 -28.07 4.78 22.55
N LEU A 103 -27.67 6.01 22.25
CA LEU A 103 -26.96 6.86 23.20
C LEU A 103 -27.90 7.22 24.36
N PRO A 104 -27.56 6.89 25.63
CA PRO A 104 -28.36 7.24 26.80
C PRO A 104 -28.27 8.73 27.04
N GLY A 105 -29.39 9.44 27.04
CA GLY A 105 -29.43 10.83 27.51
C GLY A 105 -30.35 11.80 26.77
N GLN A 106 -31.34 11.36 26.00
CA GLN A 106 -32.42 12.27 25.55
C GLN A 106 -33.76 11.92 26.20
N GLN A 107 -34.07 12.69 27.24
CA GLN A 107 -35.41 12.76 27.83
C GLN A 107 -36.43 13.16 26.76
N LYS A 108 -37.61 12.55 26.80
CA LYS A 108 -38.80 12.88 26.00
C LYS A 108 -39.16 14.37 26.20
N GLY A 109 -38.72 15.23 25.30
CA GLY A 109 -39.08 16.65 25.26
C GLY A 109 -39.37 17.07 23.83
N LYS A 110 -40.62 17.44 23.60
CA LYS A 110 -41.23 18.17 22.46
C LYS A 110 -40.49 18.24 21.14
N ARG A 111 -41.15 17.77 20.07
CA ARG A 111 -40.80 17.95 18.67
C ARG A 111 -40.51 19.43 18.37
N SER A 112 -39.26 19.76 18.21
CA SER A 112 -38.82 20.96 17.53
C SER A 112 -37.87 20.56 16.41
N ALA A 113 -37.92 21.34 15.29
CA ALA A 113 -37.32 21.08 13.99
C ALA A 113 -35.96 20.38 14.03
N SER A 114 -35.78 19.34 13.20
CA SER A 114 -34.57 18.58 12.95
C SER A 114 -33.39 19.47 12.66
N PRO A 115 -32.30 19.43 13.44
CA PRO A 115 -31.00 19.80 12.89
C PRO A 115 -30.64 18.73 11.87
N THR A 116 -30.33 19.11 10.67
CA THR A 116 -29.74 18.28 9.60
C THR A 116 -28.33 17.83 10.05
N THR A 117 -28.29 16.95 11.05
CA THR A 117 -27.08 16.23 11.40
C THR A 117 -26.81 15.30 10.22
N LYS A 118 -25.81 15.61 9.39
CA LYS A 118 -25.32 14.73 8.32
C LYS A 118 -25.02 13.37 8.96
N MET A 119 -25.96 12.44 8.82
CA MET A 119 -25.84 11.09 9.36
C MET A 119 -24.55 10.47 8.82
N SER A 120 -23.80 9.83 9.71
CA SER A 120 -22.63 9.01 9.38
C SER A 120 -23.04 7.98 8.35
N HIS A 121 -22.45 8.03 7.15
CA HIS A 121 -22.81 7.12 6.07
C HIS A 121 -21.52 6.62 5.41
N ILE A 122 -21.43 5.30 5.26
CA ILE A 122 -20.37 4.65 4.48
C ILE A 122 -20.88 4.54 3.05
N ASP A 123 -20.19 5.21 2.13
CA ASP A 123 -20.50 5.17 0.71
C ASP A 123 -19.91 3.93 0.03
N PHE A 124 -20.48 3.52 -1.10
CA PHE A 124 -19.99 2.39 -1.90
C PHE A 124 -19.71 2.80 -3.34
N GLU A 125 -18.48 2.59 -3.79
CA GLU A 125 -18.02 2.83 -5.15
C GLU A 125 -17.64 1.50 -5.83
N LEU A 126 -18.29 1.20 -6.95
CA LEU A 126 -18.03 0.01 -7.74
C LEU A 126 -17.34 0.37 -9.05
N GLY A 127 -16.09 -0.09 -9.20
CA GLY A 127 -15.38 -0.08 -10.47
C GLY A 127 -15.51 -1.41 -11.20
N ARG A 128 -15.34 -1.39 -12.52
CA ARG A 128 -15.31 -2.58 -13.38
C ARG A 128 -14.15 -2.49 -14.35
N ALA A 129 -13.33 -3.55 -14.45
CA ALA A 129 -12.24 -3.59 -15.40
C ALA A 129 -11.94 -5.03 -15.87
N ASN A 130 -11.79 -5.22 -17.17
CA ASN A 130 -11.37 -6.48 -17.75
C ASN A 130 -9.84 -6.54 -17.83
N PHE A 131 -9.21 -7.19 -16.85
CA PHE A 131 -7.74 -7.21 -16.73
C PHE A 131 -7.05 -7.99 -17.86
N ARG A 132 -7.69 -9.03 -18.44
CA ARG A 132 -7.11 -9.76 -19.57
C ARG A 132 -7.02 -8.88 -20.81
N SER A 133 -8.08 -8.15 -21.11
CA SER A 133 -8.12 -7.20 -22.23
C SER A 133 -7.08 -6.07 -22.03
N LEU A 134 -7.00 -5.52 -20.82
CA LEU A 134 -6.02 -4.47 -20.47
C LEU A 134 -4.58 -4.97 -20.58
N ALA A 135 -4.28 -6.19 -20.09
CA ALA A 135 -2.95 -6.79 -20.18
C ALA A 135 -2.52 -6.99 -21.63
N LYS A 136 -3.43 -7.50 -22.47
CA LYS A 136 -3.19 -7.70 -23.91
C LYS A 136 -2.93 -6.36 -24.62
N LYS A 137 -3.78 -5.34 -24.35
CA LYS A 137 -3.64 -4.00 -24.94
C LYS A 137 -2.32 -3.32 -24.57
N LYS A 138 -1.91 -3.45 -23.29
CA LYS A 138 -0.69 -2.82 -22.76
C LYS A 138 0.58 -3.67 -22.91
N LYS A 139 0.47 -4.90 -23.45
CA LYS A 139 1.59 -5.87 -23.55
C LYS A 139 2.30 -6.08 -22.20
N THR A 140 1.51 -6.21 -21.12
CA THR A 140 2.01 -6.38 -19.74
C THR A 140 1.42 -7.64 -19.10
N SER A 141 1.93 -8.02 -17.91
CA SER A 141 1.32 -9.12 -17.16
C SER A 141 -0.08 -8.74 -16.66
N ILE A 142 -0.95 -9.75 -16.47
CA ILE A 142 -2.29 -9.54 -15.88
C ILE A 142 -2.19 -8.89 -14.49
N GLU A 143 -1.18 -9.26 -13.69
CA GLU A 143 -0.94 -8.68 -12.36
C GLU A 143 -0.61 -7.18 -12.45
N THR A 144 0.25 -6.79 -13.40
CA THR A 144 0.60 -5.38 -13.63
C THR A 144 -0.62 -4.59 -14.10
N ALA A 145 -1.36 -5.11 -15.11
CA ALA A 145 -2.56 -4.46 -15.63
C ALA A 145 -3.64 -4.32 -14.54
N ALA A 146 -3.82 -5.35 -13.71
CA ALA A 146 -4.77 -5.33 -12.59
C ALA A 146 -4.38 -4.29 -11.53
N ARG A 147 -3.07 -4.19 -11.22
CA ARG A 147 -2.55 -3.18 -10.29
C ARG A 147 -2.78 -1.76 -10.83
N GLU A 148 -2.43 -1.50 -12.08
CA GLU A 148 -2.64 -0.19 -12.70
C GLU A 148 -4.12 0.18 -12.72
N ALA A 149 -5.01 -0.68 -13.22
CA ALA A 149 -6.44 -0.44 -13.26
C ALA A 149 -7.03 -0.15 -11.87
N ARG A 150 -6.55 -0.86 -10.84
CA ARG A 150 -6.97 -0.62 -9.45
C ARG A 150 -6.59 0.77 -8.98
N TYR A 151 -5.36 1.20 -9.23
CA TYR A 151 -4.91 2.52 -8.79
C TYR A 151 -5.56 3.65 -9.61
N SER A 152 -5.79 3.48 -10.92
CA SER A 152 -6.57 4.44 -11.73
C SER A 152 -7.98 4.57 -11.18
N PHE A 153 -8.67 3.47 -10.88
CA PHE A 153 -9.99 3.51 -10.24
C PHE A 153 -9.98 4.25 -8.90
N PHE A 154 -8.96 4.03 -8.05
CA PHE A 154 -8.83 4.76 -6.79
C PHE A 154 -8.58 6.26 -7.01
N ALA A 155 -7.81 6.63 -8.03
CA ALA A 155 -7.58 8.03 -8.39
C ALA A 155 -8.86 8.71 -8.90
N GLU A 156 -9.68 8.01 -9.68
CA GLU A 156 -11.00 8.50 -10.12
C GLU A 156 -11.95 8.70 -8.93
N ALA A 157 -12.03 7.72 -8.02
CA ALA A 157 -12.80 7.83 -6.80
C ALA A 157 -12.31 9.00 -5.91
N ALA A 158 -10.98 9.18 -5.82
CA ALA A 158 -10.38 10.29 -5.08
C ALA A 158 -10.81 11.66 -5.63
N LYS A 159 -10.83 11.83 -6.96
CA LYS A 159 -11.32 13.04 -7.61
C LYS A 159 -12.80 13.27 -7.30
N ARG A 160 -13.63 12.24 -7.51
CA ARG A 160 -15.10 12.31 -7.35
C ARG A 160 -15.51 12.70 -5.93
N HIS A 161 -14.85 12.11 -4.93
CA HIS A 161 -15.15 12.33 -3.53
C HIS A 161 -14.30 13.44 -2.87
N ARG A 162 -13.40 14.09 -3.62
CA ARG A 162 -12.44 15.09 -3.10
C ARG A 162 -11.68 14.56 -1.87
N CYS A 163 -11.22 13.31 -1.96
CA CYS A 163 -10.54 12.59 -0.89
C CYS A 163 -9.31 11.85 -1.43
N HIS A 164 -8.13 12.30 -1.08
CA HIS A 164 -6.87 11.82 -1.65
C HIS A 164 -6.20 10.69 -0.84
N THR A 165 -6.81 10.25 0.26
CA THR A 165 -6.25 9.23 1.14
C THR A 165 -7.04 7.93 1.04
N ILE A 166 -6.34 6.81 0.79
CA ILE A 166 -6.93 5.47 0.73
C ILE A 166 -6.28 4.51 1.70
N PHE A 167 -7.08 3.77 2.44
CA PHE A 167 -6.67 2.66 3.28
C PHE A 167 -6.66 1.35 2.49
N LEU A 168 -5.57 0.58 2.60
CA LEU A 168 -5.42 -0.74 1.98
C LEU A 168 -4.97 -1.77 3.02
N ALA A 169 -5.52 -2.98 2.94
CA ALA A 169 -5.33 -4.06 3.90
C ALA A 169 -4.08 -4.92 3.64
N HIS A 170 -2.98 -4.31 3.17
CA HIS A 170 -1.72 -5.04 3.11
C HIS A 170 -1.20 -5.30 4.51
N HIS A 171 -0.66 -6.51 4.76
CA HIS A 171 -0.23 -6.99 6.06
C HIS A 171 1.24 -7.43 6.06
N ALA A 172 1.77 -7.91 7.19
CA ALA A 172 3.18 -8.24 7.35
C ALA A 172 3.67 -9.31 6.37
N ASP A 173 2.87 -10.36 6.13
CA ASP A 173 3.23 -11.40 5.15
C ASP A 173 3.32 -10.85 3.71
N ASP A 174 2.48 -9.88 3.32
CA ASP A 174 2.57 -9.22 2.01
C ASP A 174 3.89 -8.45 1.85
N LEU A 175 4.40 -7.85 2.94
CA LEU A 175 5.71 -7.20 2.96
C LEU A 175 6.83 -8.21 2.77
N VAL A 176 6.78 -9.35 3.49
CA VAL A 176 7.75 -10.46 3.35
C VAL A 176 7.77 -11.00 1.91
N GLU A 177 6.61 -11.24 1.33
CA GLU A 177 6.49 -11.69 -0.06
C GLU A 177 7.07 -10.68 -1.05
N THR A 178 6.79 -9.39 -0.83
CA THR A 178 7.30 -8.31 -1.68
C THR A 178 8.81 -8.16 -1.55
N PHE A 179 9.36 -8.29 -0.34
CA PHE A 179 10.80 -8.29 -0.09
C PHE A 179 11.49 -9.41 -0.86
N LEU A 180 11.04 -10.66 -0.70
CA LEU A 180 11.62 -11.81 -1.40
C LEU A 180 11.47 -11.69 -2.92
N PHE A 181 10.32 -11.25 -3.40
CA PHE A 181 10.09 -11.01 -4.82
C PHE A 181 11.10 -10.01 -5.40
N ASN A 182 11.34 -8.91 -4.68
CA ASN A 182 12.25 -7.87 -5.10
C ASN A 182 13.72 -8.30 -4.96
N LEU A 183 14.07 -9.05 -3.91
CA LEU A 183 15.39 -9.62 -3.71
C LEU A 183 15.79 -10.54 -4.88
N ILE A 184 14.89 -11.46 -5.26
CA ILE A 184 15.11 -12.41 -6.36
C ILE A 184 15.28 -11.68 -7.70
N ARG A 185 14.69 -10.51 -7.86
CA ARG A 185 14.81 -9.67 -9.07
C ARG A 185 16.04 -8.75 -9.06
N GLY A 186 16.88 -8.84 -8.04
CA GLY A 186 18.05 -7.97 -7.90
C GLY A 186 17.71 -6.51 -7.60
N ALA A 187 16.58 -6.25 -6.96
CA ALA A 187 16.23 -4.89 -6.57
C ALA A 187 17.19 -4.38 -5.48
N GLY A 188 17.64 -3.14 -5.62
CA GLY A 188 18.43 -2.46 -4.59
C GLY A 188 17.57 -2.08 -3.36
N LEU A 189 18.15 -1.27 -2.47
CA LEU A 189 17.55 -0.90 -1.18
C LEU A 189 16.11 -0.36 -1.32
N THR A 190 15.83 0.47 -2.33
CA THR A 190 14.48 0.98 -2.65
C THR A 190 13.46 -0.14 -2.87
N GLY A 191 13.86 -1.22 -3.51
CA GLY A 191 12.99 -2.37 -3.72
C GLY A 191 12.86 -3.25 -2.48
N LEU A 192 13.94 -3.44 -1.72
CA LEU A 192 13.96 -4.21 -0.48
C LEU A 192 13.15 -3.52 0.63
N ALA A 193 13.13 -2.19 0.67
CA ALA A 193 12.21 -1.42 1.53
C ALA A 193 10.72 -1.80 1.28
N GLY A 194 10.41 -2.39 0.12
CA GLY A 194 9.12 -3.00 -0.17
C GLY A 194 7.95 -2.01 -0.13
N MET A 195 6.99 -2.28 0.76
CA MET A 195 5.81 -1.43 0.98
C MET A 195 6.01 -0.56 2.21
N ARG A 196 5.72 0.73 2.10
CA ARG A 196 5.71 1.65 3.25
C ARG A 196 4.33 1.72 3.89
N LYS A 197 4.25 1.95 5.22
CA LYS A 197 2.99 2.18 5.94
C LYS A 197 2.18 3.31 5.28
N VAL A 198 2.85 4.39 4.88
CA VAL A 198 2.27 5.52 4.14
C VAL A 198 3.13 5.79 2.91
N SER A 199 2.48 5.93 1.77
CA SER A 199 3.17 6.27 0.50
C SER A 199 2.28 7.16 -0.36
N THR A 200 2.87 8.15 -1.02
CA THR A 200 2.18 9.00 -1.99
C THR A 200 2.59 8.61 -3.40
N ARG A 201 1.64 8.55 -4.30
CA ARG A 201 1.88 8.29 -5.72
C ARG A 201 0.99 9.18 -6.56
N ARG A 202 1.57 9.83 -7.56
CA ARG A 202 0.82 10.57 -8.58
C ARG A 202 0.26 9.61 -9.62
N ILE A 203 -1.08 9.58 -9.75
CA ILE A 203 -1.80 8.67 -10.64
C ILE A 203 -2.88 9.49 -11.33
N ASP A 204 -2.88 9.50 -12.67
CA ASP A 204 -3.85 10.21 -13.50
C ASP A 204 -4.07 11.68 -13.04
N GLY A 205 -2.95 12.35 -12.64
CA GLY A 205 -2.94 13.73 -12.17
C GLY A 205 -3.35 13.92 -10.70
N VAL A 206 -3.59 12.84 -9.94
CA VAL A 206 -3.94 12.87 -8.51
C VAL A 206 -2.78 12.38 -7.66
N ASP A 207 -2.44 13.11 -6.61
CA ASP A 207 -1.51 12.65 -5.58
C ASP A 207 -2.28 11.80 -4.56
N LEU A 208 -2.28 10.48 -4.77
CA LEU A 208 -2.99 9.52 -3.94
C LEU A 208 -2.11 9.05 -2.79
N ILE A 209 -2.54 9.35 -1.57
CA ILE A 209 -1.90 8.88 -0.33
C ILE A 209 -2.46 7.49 0.00
N THR A 210 -1.60 6.49 -0.03
CA THR A 210 -1.96 5.12 0.36
C THR A 210 -1.48 4.84 1.76
N VAL A 211 -2.38 4.45 2.64
CA VAL A 211 -2.12 4.08 4.04
C VAL A 211 -2.36 2.59 4.22
N ARG A 212 -1.43 1.89 4.87
CA ARG A 212 -1.48 0.43 5.13
C ARG A 212 -1.38 0.17 6.63
N PRO A 213 -2.48 0.28 7.36
CA PRO A 213 -2.45 0.16 8.82
C PRO A 213 -1.97 -1.22 9.28
N LEU A 214 -2.34 -2.28 8.54
CA LEU A 214 -2.06 -3.66 8.93
C LEU A 214 -0.65 -4.16 8.53
N LEU A 215 0.26 -3.29 8.05
CA LEU A 215 1.57 -3.72 7.54
C LEU A 215 2.49 -4.31 8.61
N SER A 216 2.18 -4.14 9.89
CA SER A 216 2.84 -4.78 11.03
C SER A 216 2.00 -5.89 11.68
N VAL A 217 0.83 -6.24 11.13
CA VAL A 217 -0.04 -7.31 11.61
C VAL A 217 0.21 -8.56 10.78
N TRP A 218 0.36 -9.71 11.44
CA TRP A 218 0.51 -10.99 10.75
C TRP A 218 -0.85 -11.53 10.30
N ARG A 219 -0.83 -12.34 9.26
CA ARG A 219 -2.05 -12.99 8.77
C ARG A 219 -2.72 -13.85 9.83
N SER A 220 -1.94 -14.53 10.67
CA SER A 220 -2.44 -15.28 11.82
C SER A 220 -3.27 -14.43 12.78
N ASP A 221 -2.87 -13.18 12.99
CA ASP A 221 -3.58 -12.28 13.90
C ASP A 221 -4.84 -11.72 13.25
N ILE A 222 -4.82 -11.52 11.93
CA ILE A 222 -6.03 -11.22 11.15
C ILE A 222 -7.01 -12.39 11.22
N ASP A 223 -6.52 -13.64 11.15
CA ASP A 223 -7.36 -14.85 11.27
C ASP A 223 -8.01 -14.95 12.64
N LYS A 224 -7.27 -14.69 13.73
CA LYS A 224 -7.83 -14.61 15.09
C LYS A 224 -8.91 -13.52 15.19
N TYR A 225 -8.62 -12.32 14.64
CA TYR A 225 -9.56 -11.20 14.62
C TYR A 225 -10.86 -11.55 13.91
N VAL A 226 -10.77 -12.16 12.72
CA VAL A 226 -11.95 -12.59 11.94
C VAL A 226 -12.77 -13.60 12.71
N HIS A 227 -12.14 -14.56 13.39
CA HIS A 227 -12.79 -15.57 14.19
C HIS A 227 -13.47 -14.95 15.43
N GLU A 228 -12.77 -14.08 16.15
CA GLU A 228 -13.29 -13.40 17.35
C GLU A 228 -14.54 -12.55 17.07
N TYR A 229 -14.53 -11.79 15.95
CA TYR A 229 -15.64 -10.93 15.56
C TYR A 229 -16.64 -11.59 14.62
N HIS A 230 -16.51 -12.91 14.36
CA HIS A 230 -17.38 -13.70 13.48
C HIS A 230 -17.61 -13.02 12.12
N LEU A 231 -16.54 -12.47 11.52
CA LEU A 231 -16.65 -11.74 10.28
C LEU A 231 -16.83 -12.68 9.09
N ARG A 232 -17.84 -12.39 8.27
CA ARG A 232 -18.03 -13.10 7.00
C ARG A 232 -17.16 -12.47 5.92
N PHE A 233 -16.49 -13.28 5.12
CA PHE A 233 -15.66 -12.87 4.00
C PHE A 233 -15.78 -13.90 2.87
N ARG A 234 -15.23 -13.56 1.70
CA ARG A 234 -15.16 -14.47 0.55
C ARG A 234 -13.73 -14.89 0.30
N GLU A 235 -13.50 -16.18 0.12
CA GLU A 235 -12.18 -16.68 -0.28
C GLU A 235 -12.02 -16.59 -1.79
N ASP A 236 -10.87 -16.05 -2.21
CA ASP A 236 -10.49 -16.04 -3.61
C ASP A 236 -9.76 -17.34 -3.96
N ALA A 237 -10.42 -18.22 -4.73
CA ALA A 237 -9.85 -19.50 -5.17
C ALA A 237 -8.53 -19.33 -5.97
N THR A 238 -8.26 -18.14 -6.58
CA THR A 238 -6.99 -17.89 -7.28
C THR A 238 -5.80 -17.77 -6.34
N ASN A 239 -6.00 -17.55 -5.03
CA ASN A 239 -4.92 -17.55 -4.05
C ASN A 239 -4.21 -18.91 -3.93
N LYS A 240 -4.88 -19.98 -4.33
CA LYS A 240 -4.33 -21.36 -4.33
C LYS A 240 -3.53 -21.71 -5.59
N THR A 241 -3.63 -20.91 -6.67
CA THR A 241 -2.94 -21.21 -7.93
C THR A 241 -1.47 -20.78 -7.85
N LEU A 242 -0.54 -21.63 -8.36
CA LEU A 242 0.89 -21.33 -8.43
C LEU A 242 1.29 -20.53 -9.69
N ALA A 243 0.33 -20.05 -10.45
CA ALA A 243 0.58 -19.31 -11.69
C ALA A 243 1.29 -17.96 -11.42
N ALA A 244 0.93 -17.28 -10.34
CA ALA A 244 1.55 -16.02 -9.96
C ALA A 244 2.82 -16.25 -9.13
N THR A 245 3.89 -15.51 -9.40
CA THR A 245 5.16 -15.61 -8.68
C THR A 245 5.00 -15.39 -7.17
N ARG A 246 4.13 -14.49 -6.74
CA ARG A 246 3.83 -14.25 -5.32
C ARG A 246 3.21 -15.47 -4.65
N ASN A 247 2.30 -16.15 -5.33
CA ASN A 247 1.70 -17.38 -4.80
C ASN A 247 2.75 -18.49 -4.63
N ARG A 248 3.74 -18.58 -5.54
CA ARG A 248 4.88 -19.51 -5.38
C ARG A 248 5.75 -19.14 -4.19
N ILE A 249 6.03 -17.84 -3.98
CA ILE A 249 6.79 -17.39 -2.81
C ILE A 249 6.04 -17.76 -1.53
N ARG A 250 4.74 -17.45 -1.44
CA ARG A 250 3.88 -17.70 -0.26
C ARG A 250 3.74 -19.19 0.05
N ASN A 251 3.43 -19.99 -0.96
CA ASN A 251 2.97 -21.38 -0.76
C ASN A 251 4.09 -22.41 -0.88
N CYS A 252 5.21 -22.06 -1.51
CA CYS A 252 6.32 -22.99 -1.74
C CYS A 252 7.64 -22.50 -1.13
N ILE A 253 8.11 -21.30 -1.51
CA ILE A 253 9.47 -20.85 -1.17
C ILE A 253 9.60 -20.59 0.33
N ILE A 254 8.70 -19.78 0.92
CA ILE A 254 8.76 -19.48 2.35
C ILE A 254 8.64 -20.74 3.20
N PRO A 255 7.61 -21.61 3.00
CA PRO A 255 7.51 -22.86 3.77
C PRO A 255 8.70 -23.79 3.59
N TYR A 256 9.27 -23.88 2.38
CA TYR A 256 10.46 -24.68 2.13
C TYR A 256 11.68 -24.18 2.92
N LEU A 257 11.93 -22.87 2.88
CA LEU A 257 13.03 -22.27 3.63
C LEU A 257 12.84 -22.43 5.15
N GLU A 258 11.63 -22.25 5.67
CA GLU A 258 11.32 -22.45 7.09
C GLU A 258 11.56 -23.91 7.52
N LYS A 259 11.17 -24.87 6.67
CA LYS A 259 11.39 -26.29 6.92
C LYS A 259 12.88 -26.65 6.95
N ILE A 260 13.67 -26.17 5.97
CA ILE A 260 15.12 -26.50 5.88
C ILE A 260 15.91 -25.82 7.00
N LEU A 261 15.57 -24.58 7.33
CA LEU A 261 16.31 -23.81 8.35
C LEU A 261 15.82 -24.08 9.77
N GLY A 262 14.72 -24.83 9.95
CA GLY A 262 14.14 -25.17 11.25
C GLY A 262 13.70 -23.95 12.07
N ARG A 263 13.42 -22.81 11.42
CA ARG A 263 13.06 -21.56 12.11
C ARG A 263 12.15 -20.69 11.27
N ASN A 264 11.36 -19.84 11.93
CA ASN A 264 10.53 -18.83 11.28
C ASN A 264 11.42 -17.72 10.69
N ILE A 265 11.43 -17.62 9.35
CA ILE A 265 12.22 -16.62 8.63
C ILE A 265 11.41 -15.33 8.37
N ARG A 266 10.08 -15.37 8.47
CA ARG A 266 9.20 -14.24 8.11
C ARG A 266 9.49 -13.02 8.96
N GLN A 267 9.64 -13.20 10.29
CA GLN A 267 9.96 -12.10 11.19
C GLN A 267 11.31 -11.46 10.88
N ASN A 268 12.32 -12.26 10.55
CA ASN A 268 13.64 -11.76 10.20
C ASN A 268 13.61 -10.96 8.91
N ILE A 269 12.93 -11.48 7.88
CA ILE A 269 12.74 -10.77 6.61
C ILE A 269 11.95 -9.47 6.82
N TRP A 270 10.88 -9.50 7.62
CA TRP A 270 10.10 -8.31 7.94
C TRP A 270 10.95 -7.24 8.64
N ARG A 271 11.75 -7.63 9.64
CA ARG A 271 12.68 -6.70 10.34
C ARG A 271 13.70 -6.10 9.36
N THR A 272 14.31 -6.94 8.51
CA THR A 272 15.24 -6.46 7.47
C THR A 272 14.57 -5.48 6.52
N ALA A 273 13.33 -5.73 6.09
CA ALA A 273 12.57 -4.81 5.24
C ALA A 273 12.30 -3.46 5.93
N MET A 274 12.02 -3.48 7.25
CA MET A 274 11.81 -2.26 8.03
C MET A 274 13.10 -1.43 8.15
N ILE A 275 14.23 -2.08 8.47
CA ILE A 275 15.55 -1.43 8.52
C ILE A 275 15.87 -0.83 7.14
N ALA A 276 15.73 -1.62 6.07
CA ALA A 276 15.96 -1.15 4.70
C ALA A 276 15.07 0.05 4.33
N ALA A 277 13.84 0.13 4.85
CA ALA A 277 12.94 1.24 4.60
C ALA A 277 13.41 2.54 5.29
N ASP A 278 13.94 2.44 6.51
CA ASP A 278 14.47 3.59 7.26
C ASP A 278 15.78 4.08 6.64
N GLU A 279 16.70 3.18 6.29
CA GLU A 279 17.96 3.50 5.59
C GLU A 279 17.69 4.12 4.21
N GLU A 280 16.74 3.56 3.47
CA GLU A 280 16.33 4.08 2.16
C GLU A 280 15.78 5.51 2.27
N LYS A 281 14.96 5.77 3.30
CA LYS A 281 14.44 7.11 3.57
C LYS A 281 15.56 8.09 3.91
N TRP A 282 16.53 7.67 4.71
CA TRP A 282 17.68 8.51 5.04
C TRP A 282 18.51 8.84 3.80
N ILE A 283 18.89 7.84 2.99
CA ILE A 283 19.63 8.05 1.74
C ILE A 283 18.85 8.96 0.77
N ASP A 284 17.52 8.81 0.73
CA ASP A 284 16.67 9.65 -0.14
C ASP A 284 16.66 11.11 0.29
N ASN A 285 16.70 11.38 1.60
CA ASN A 285 16.77 12.73 2.15
C ASN A 285 18.17 13.36 1.98
N GLU A 286 19.24 12.58 2.15
CA GLU A 286 20.62 13.06 1.98
C GLU A 286 21.00 13.28 0.51
N ALA A 287 20.38 12.55 -0.40
CA ALA A 287 20.67 12.68 -1.82
C ALA A 287 20.12 14.00 -2.37
N PRO A 288 20.98 14.84 -2.99
CA PRO A 288 20.54 16.11 -3.54
C PRO A 288 19.49 15.93 -4.65
N ASP A 289 18.53 16.84 -4.67
CA ASP A 289 17.51 16.90 -5.72
C ASP A 289 18.06 17.71 -6.90
N PHE A 290 18.43 17.03 -7.95
CA PHE A 290 18.73 17.67 -9.23
C PHE A 290 17.42 17.90 -10.00
N THR A 291 16.78 19.04 -9.74
CA THR A 291 15.53 19.44 -10.43
C THR A 291 15.78 19.99 -11.85
N ASN A 292 17.03 20.25 -12.18
CA ASN A 292 17.44 20.79 -13.48
C ASN A 292 17.37 19.74 -14.59
N ALA A 293 17.28 20.20 -15.84
CA ALA A 293 17.32 19.34 -17.03
C ALA A 293 18.67 18.56 -17.18
N HIS A 294 19.67 18.85 -16.34
CA HIS A 294 20.99 18.23 -16.40
C HIS A 294 21.56 17.93 -15.00
N LEU A 295 22.43 16.92 -14.91
CA LEU A 295 23.27 16.62 -13.76
C LEU A 295 24.61 17.34 -13.87
N SER A 296 25.06 17.95 -12.79
CA SER A 296 26.43 18.48 -12.68
C SER A 296 27.43 17.35 -12.45
N VAL A 297 28.39 17.16 -13.33
CA VAL A 297 29.45 16.15 -13.17
C VAL A 297 30.33 16.43 -11.94
N PRO A 298 30.83 17.68 -11.71
CA PRO A 298 31.56 17.97 -10.48
C PRO A 298 30.73 17.74 -9.20
N GLY A 299 29.46 18.19 -9.21
CA GLY A 299 28.56 17.96 -8.09
C GLY A 299 28.30 16.47 -7.81
N LEU A 300 28.13 15.65 -8.86
CA LEU A 300 27.94 14.22 -8.70
C LEU A 300 29.22 13.54 -8.15
N ARG A 301 30.40 13.92 -8.64
CA ARG A 301 31.70 13.37 -8.19
C ARG A 301 31.99 13.65 -6.71
N ALA A 302 31.51 14.78 -6.18
CA ALA A 302 31.71 15.15 -4.78
C ALA A 302 30.91 14.26 -3.81
N LEU A 303 29.94 13.50 -4.30
CA LEU A 303 29.10 12.64 -3.48
C LEU A 303 29.72 11.24 -3.28
N PRO A 304 29.49 10.59 -2.13
CA PRO A 304 29.71 9.16 -1.99
C PRO A 304 28.90 8.34 -3.02
N VAL A 305 29.42 7.18 -3.43
CA VAL A 305 28.82 6.35 -4.50
C VAL A 305 27.34 6.05 -4.24
N ALA A 306 26.95 5.79 -2.99
CA ALA A 306 25.54 5.54 -2.61
C ALA A 306 24.64 6.73 -2.95
N LEU A 307 25.10 7.95 -2.65
CA LEU A 307 24.37 9.19 -2.95
C LEU A 307 24.39 9.52 -4.44
N GLN A 308 25.51 9.22 -5.16
CA GLN A 308 25.55 9.34 -6.63
C GLN A 308 24.45 8.50 -7.28
N ARG A 309 24.34 7.22 -6.89
CA ARG A 309 23.30 6.31 -7.39
C ARG A 309 21.90 6.81 -7.13
N ARG A 310 21.65 7.31 -5.93
CA ARG A 310 20.35 7.86 -5.54
C ARG A 310 20.00 9.13 -6.30
N ALA A 311 20.94 10.04 -6.41
CA ALA A 311 20.77 11.30 -7.14
C ALA A 311 20.49 11.04 -8.64
N ILE A 312 21.23 10.10 -9.26
CA ILE A 312 20.98 9.68 -10.65
C ILE A 312 19.58 9.07 -10.78
N LEU A 313 19.16 8.18 -9.87
CA LEU A 313 17.83 7.58 -9.89
C LEU A 313 16.72 8.63 -9.79
N LYS A 314 16.85 9.60 -8.85
CA LYS A 314 15.90 10.70 -8.69
C LYS A 314 15.83 11.53 -9.96
N TRP A 315 16.99 11.94 -10.50
CA TRP A 315 17.07 12.74 -11.71
C TRP A 315 16.50 12.02 -12.94
N LEU A 316 16.82 10.76 -13.20
CA LEU A 316 16.25 10.00 -14.31
C LEU A 316 14.72 9.90 -14.24
N ARG A 317 14.16 9.83 -13.02
CA ARG A 317 12.71 9.86 -12.81
C ARG A 317 12.09 11.22 -13.15
N THR A 318 12.76 12.34 -12.82
CA THR A 318 12.29 13.67 -13.23
C THR A 318 12.35 13.86 -14.75
N GLN A 319 13.29 13.17 -15.42
CA GLN A 319 13.40 13.15 -16.89
C GLN A 319 12.41 12.15 -17.54
N ASN A 320 11.48 11.54 -16.77
CA ASN A 320 10.52 10.54 -17.26
C ASN A 320 11.18 9.32 -17.93
N VAL A 321 12.38 8.92 -17.49
CA VAL A 321 13.00 7.67 -17.93
C VAL A 321 12.35 6.50 -17.19
N SER A 322 11.77 5.57 -17.94
CA SER A 322 11.18 4.34 -17.39
C SER A 322 12.24 3.24 -17.22
N ASP A 323 11.88 2.21 -16.44
CA ASP A 323 12.67 0.97 -16.30
C ASP A 323 14.12 1.21 -15.82
N VAL A 324 14.29 2.17 -14.90
CA VAL A 324 15.59 2.52 -14.31
C VAL A 324 16.01 1.45 -13.31
N GLY A 325 16.85 0.51 -13.74
CA GLY A 325 17.51 -0.50 -12.91
C GLY A 325 18.97 -0.12 -12.59
N PHE A 326 19.64 -1.02 -11.84
CA PHE A 326 21.04 -0.86 -11.44
C PHE A 326 21.97 -0.55 -12.63
N GLU A 327 21.87 -1.34 -13.71
CA GLU A 327 22.71 -1.18 -14.91
C GLU A 327 22.54 0.20 -15.59
N VAL A 328 21.32 0.74 -15.59
CA VAL A 328 21.04 2.07 -16.15
C VAL A 328 21.71 3.14 -15.30
N ILE A 329 21.61 3.01 -13.96
CA ILE A 329 22.23 3.95 -13.02
C ILE A 329 23.74 3.91 -13.15
N GLU A 330 24.38 2.73 -13.20
CA GLU A 330 25.83 2.59 -13.31
C GLU A 330 26.35 3.13 -14.65
N ARG A 331 25.63 2.89 -15.75
CA ARG A 331 25.99 3.50 -17.06
C ARG A 331 25.95 5.04 -17.01
N VAL A 332 24.95 5.63 -16.37
CA VAL A 332 24.90 7.09 -16.21
C VAL A 332 26.01 7.57 -15.27
N ARG A 333 26.28 6.82 -14.19
CA ARG A 333 27.35 7.13 -13.24
C ARG A 333 28.73 7.10 -13.89
N SER A 334 28.99 6.16 -14.82
CA SER A 334 30.25 6.08 -15.55
C SER A 334 30.51 7.32 -16.40
N LEU A 335 29.50 8.07 -16.84
CA LEU A 335 29.69 9.35 -17.48
C LEU A 335 30.33 10.41 -16.57
N ALA A 336 30.26 10.23 -15.26
CA ALA A 336 30.95 11.13 -14.32
C ALA A 336 32.39 10.71 -14.02
N ASP A 337 32.82 9.52 -14.41
CA ASP A 337 34.17 9.04 -14.18
C ASP A 337 35.20 9.87 -15.01
N ARG A 338 36.36 10.14 -14.39
CA ARG A 338 37.44 10.88 -15.03
C ARG A 338 38.20 10.04 -16.05
N GLU A 339 38.37 8.77 -15.78
CA GLU A 339 39.16 7.82 -16.57
C GLU A 339 38.38 7.25 -17.76
N THR A 340 37.06 7.43 -17.78
CA THR A 340 36.20 6.88 -18.83
C THR A 340 36.10 7.85 -20.00
N PRO A 341 36.52 7.45 -21.22
CA PRO A 341 36.39 8.27 -22.43
C PRO A 341 34.93 8.36 -22.93
N ILE A 342 34.02 7.59 -22.31
CA ILE A 342 32.62 7.49 -22.72
C ILE A 342 31.93 8.83 -22.50
N ALA A 343 31.37 9.41 -23.57
CA ALA A 343 30.60 10.64 -23.51
C ALA A 343 29.09 10.41 -23.67
N LYS A 344 28.64 9.18 -24.02
CA LYS A 344 27.27 8.82 -24.33
C LYS A 344 26.95 7.39 -23.86
N VAL A 345 25.79 7.19 -23.23
CA VAL A 345 25.29 5.87 -22.85
C VAL A 345 23.81 5.72 -23.23
N ASN A 346 23.41 4.50 -23.56
CA ASN A 346 22.03 4.19 -23.93
C ASN A 346 21.12 4.06 -22.68
N LEU A 347 19.94 4.63 -22.78
CA LEU A 347 18.83 4.52 -21.82
C LEU A 347 17.70 3.72 -22.45
N PRO A 348 16.72 3.24 -21.66
CA PRO A 348 15.53 2.57 -22.18
C PRO A 348 14.75 3.46 -23.18
N ARG A 349 14.06 2.81 -24.13
CA ARG A 349 13.19 3.43 -25.15
C ARG A 349 13.91 4.40 -26.06
N ASP A 350 15.07 3.97 -26.59
CA ASP A 350 15.90 4.70 -27.57
C ASP A 350 16.34 6.11 -27.12
N ARG A 351 16.36 6.33 -25.79
CA ARG A 351 16.90 7.55 -25.20
C ARG A 351 18.39 7.39 -24.90
N HIS A 352 19.06 8.50 -24.67
CA HIS A 352 20.47 8.51 -24.36
C HIS A 352 20.77 9.49 -23.22
N ALA A 353 21.79 9.17 -22.40
CA ALA A 353 22.43 10.15 -21.54
C ALA A 353 23.77 10.53 -22.13
N ARG A 354 24.08 11.82 -22.23
CA ARG A 354 25.31 12.37 -22.82
C ARG A 354 25.98 13.36 -21.88
N ARG A 355 27.30 13.24 -21.75
CA ARG A 355 28.16 14.22 -21.07
C ARG A 355 28.65 15.28 -22.05
N ARG A 356 28.40 16.56 -21.75
CA ARG A 356 28.89 17.69 -22.47
C ARG A 356 29.18 18.86 -21.53
N ALA A 357 30.37 19.50 -21.64
CA ALA A 357 30.76 20.67 -20.83
C ALA A 357 30.53 20.50 -19.32
N GLY A 358 30.92 19.35 -18.72
CA GLY A 358 30.78 19.08 -17.29
C GLY A 358 29.36 18.81 -16.83
N LYS A 359 28.42 18.58 -17.74
CA LYS A 359 27.00 18.28 -17.45
C LYS A 359 26.56 17.01 -18.16
N ILE A 360 25.58 16.29 -17.59
CA ILE A 360 24.93 15.11 -18.17
C ILE A 360 23.49 15.48 -18.51
N PHE A 361 23.06 15.24 -19.74
CA PHE A 361 21.73 15.51 -20.28
C PHE A 361 21.08 14.19 -20.71
N VAL A 362 19.73 14.15 -20.73
CA VAL A 362 18.95 13.10 -21.38
C VAL A 362 18.40 13.65 -22.69
N GLU A 363 18.67 12.89 -23.77
CA GLU A 363 18.23 13.18 -25.16
C GLU A 363 17.28 12.09 -25.66
#